data_dd0b5fe0e1ccaa68e35bc8ce2424b20a
#
_entry.id   dd0b5fe0e1ccaa68e35bc8ce2424b20a
#
_cell.length_a   1.000
_cell.length_b   1.000
_cell.length_c   1.000
_cell.angle_alpha   90.00
_cell.angle_beta   90.00
_cell.angle_gamma   90.00
#
_symmetry.space_group_name_H-M   'P 1'
#
loop_
_entity.id
_entity.type
_entity.pdbx_description
1 polymer ?
#
loop_
_entity_poly.entity_id
_entity_poly.type
_entity_poly.pdbx_seq_one_letter_code
_entity_poly.pdbx_strand_id
1 'polypeptide(L)'
;MNEKVKVAIIGSGNVGMDLYYKVLKSKHLEIGLITNNVYSENIRRLEELGVPTSIDGIQAIVDHPECAEIVFDATTAKAHIEHAKILKDLHKVAIDMTPARVGVQVVPAVNLEENLN
;
A
#
# COMPACT_ATOMS: atom_id res chain seq x y z
N MET A 1 -9.95 3.03 -22.68
CA MET A 1 -9.28 1.89 -22.06
C MET A 1 -9.24 2.10 -20.58
N ASN A 2 -9.52 1.05 -19.87
CA ASN A 2 -9.69 1.16 -18.44
C ASN A 2 -8.51 0.59 -17.68
N GLU A 3 -7.33 1.07 -18.05
CA GLU A 3 -6.16 0.66 -17.32
C GLU A 3 -6.18 1.28 -15.94
N LYS A 4 -5.99 0.44 -14.95
CA LYS A 4 -5.93 0.89 -13.58
C LYS A 4 -4.48 1.04 -13.15
N VAL A 5 -4.25 1.99 -12.26
CA VAL A 5 -2.92 2.17 -11.68
C VAL A 5 -2.73 1.12 -10.60
N LYS A 6 -1.61 0.42 -10.67
CA LYS A 6 -1.29 -0.60 -9.67
C LYS A 6 -0.78 0.05 -8.40
N VAL A 7 -1.28 -0.42 -7.26
CA VAL A 7 -0.86 0.07 -5.97
C VAL A 7 -0.33 -1.09 -5.13
N ALA A 8 0.60 -0.77 -4.26
CA ALA A 8 1.07 -1.70 -3.25
C ALA A 8 0.73 -1.15 -1.87
N ILE A 9 0.53 -2.05 -0.93
CA ILE A 9 0.28 -1.68 0.46
C ILE A 9 1.34 -2.34 1.30
N ILE A 10 2.06 -1.55 2.10
CA ILE A 10 3.01 -2.08 3.08
C ILE A 10 2.32 -2.08 4.43
N GLY A 11 2.11 -3.26 4.99
CA GLY A 11 1.39 -3.45 6.23
C GLY A 11 0.04 -4.10 6.00
N SER A 12 -0.26 -5.10 6.81
CA SER A 12 -1.51 -5.86 6.68
C SER A 12 -2.33 -5.80 7.95
N GLY A 13 -2.16 -4.75 8.76
CA GLY A 13 -2.99 -4.50 9.92
C GLY A 13 -4.33 -3.89 9.52
N ASN A 14 -5.01 -3.27 10.48
CA ASN A 14 -6.35 -2.74 10.23
C ASN A 14 -6.36 -1.68 9.14
N VAL A 15 -5.37 -0.77 9.15
CA VAL A 15 -5.31 0.28 8.14
C VAL A 15 -5.03 -0.31 6.76
N GLY A 16 -4.10 -1.26 6.69
CA GLY A 16 -3.77 -1.90 5.41
C GLY A 16 -4.95 -2.66 4.83
N MET A 17 -5.69 -3.38 5.67
CA MET A 17 -6.86 -4.11 5.19
C MET A 17 -7.98 -3.17 4.76
N ASP A 18 -8.15 -2.07 5.46
CA ASP A 18 -9.15 -1.08 5.07
C ASP A 18 -8.82 -0.48 3.70
N LEU A 19 -7.55 -0.19 3.46
CA LEU A 19 -7.09 0.28 2.16
C LEU A 19 -7.34 -0.74 1.06
N TYR A 20 -7.07 -2.01 1.36
CA TYR A 20 -7.32 -3.07 0.41
C TYR A 20 -8.78 -3.06 -0.06
N TYR A 21 -9.72 -2.99 0.89
CA TYR A 21 -11.12 -2.97 0.54
C TYR A 21 -11.50 -1.73 -0.26
N LYS A 22 -10.90 -0.59 0.07
CA LYS A 22 -11.17 0.64 -0.68
C LYS A 22 -10.64 0.56 -2.10
N VAL A 23 -9.46 -0.03 -2.29
CA VAL A 23 -8.91 -0.19 -3.63
C VAL A 23 -9.78 -1.11 -4.47
N LEU A 24 -10.34 -2.16 -3.87
CA LEU A 24 -11.23 -3.06 -4.60
C LEU A 24 -12.44 -2.34 -5.17
N LYS A 25 -12.88 -1.28 -4.50
CA LYS A 25 -14.03 -0.50 -4.95
C LYS A 25 -13.65 0.61 -5.93
N SER A 26 -12.37 0.87 -6.09
CA SER A 26 -11.91 1.96 -6.96
C SER A 26 -12.01 1.55 -8.42
N LYS A 27 -12.37 2.52 -9.26
CA LYS A 27 -12.37 2.32 -10.71
C LYS A 27 -11.01 2.58 -11.32
N HIS A 28 -10.11 3.20 -10.56
CA HIS A 28 -8.83 3.69 -11.08
C HIS A 28 -7.62 2.95 -10.53
N LEU A 29 -7.81 2.18 -9.46
CA LEU A 29 -6.71 1.52 -8.76
C LEU A 29 -6.94 0.01 -8.71
N GLU A 30 -5.83 -0.72 -8.76
CA GLU A 30 -5.88 -2.17 -8.55
C GLU A 30 -4.69 -2.58 -7.68
N ILE A 31 -4.84 -3.69 -6.96
CA ILE A 31 -3.79 -4.18 -6.09
C ILE A 31 -2.72 -4.89 -6.90
N GLY A 32 -1.50 -4.41 -6.78
CA GLY A 32 -0.34 -5.11 -7.35
C GLY A 32 0.37 -5.96 -6.33
N LEU A 33 0.38 -5.54 -5.06
CA LEU A 33 1.04 -6.29 -4.00
C LEU A 33 0.60 -5.78 -2.63
N ILE A 34 0.43 -6.70 -1.69
CA ILE A 34 0.31 -6.34 -0.28
C ILE A 34 1.42 -7.07 0.45
N THR A 35 2.28 -6.33 1.13
CA THR A 35 3.44 -6.91 1.79
C THR A 35 3.47 -6.53 3.25
N ASN A 36 4.04 -7.43 4.07
CA ASN A 36 4.22 -7.24 5.50
C ASN A 36 5.59 -7.77 5.84
N ASN A 37 6.07 -7.53 7.04
CA ASN A 37 7.35 -8.08 7.45
C ASN A 37 7.23 -9.34 8.30
N VAL A 38 6.00 -9.81 8.52
CA VAL A 38 5.74 -11.07 9.21
C VAL A 38 4.56 -11.75 8.52
N TYR A 39 4.48 -13.06 8.67
CA TYR A 39 3.34 -13.82 8.16
C TYR A 39 2.20 -13.71 9.16
N SER A 40 1.19 -12.93 8.81
CA SER A 40 0.06 -12.67 9.69
C SER A 40 -1.19 -13.37 9.20
N GLU A 41 -2.24 -13.38 10.03
CA GLU A 41 -3.52 -13.94 9.66
C GLU A 41 -4.10 -13.21 8.44
N ASN A 42 -3.90 -11.89 8.38
CA ASN A 42 -4.40 -11.12 7.24
C ASN A 42 -3.66 -11.50 5.96
N ILE A 43 -2.34 -11.70 6.03
CA ILE A 43 -1.59 -12.17 4.85
C ILE A 43 -2.12 -13.52 4.39
N ARG A 44 -2.39 -14.44 5.33
CA ARG A 44 -2.93 -15.74 4.99
C ARG A 44 -4.27 -15.61 4.27
N ARG A 45 -5.14 -14.75 4.77
CA ARG A 45 -6.45 -14.53 4.14
C ARG A 45 -6.32 -13.97 2.74
N LEU A 46 -5.39 -13.02 2.57
CA LEU A 46 -5.17 -12.42 1.26
C LEU A 46 -4.63 -13.45 0.27
N GLU A 47 -3.74 -14.33 0.72
CA GLU A 47 -3.25 -15.41 -0.13
C GLU A 47 -4.40 -16.31 -0.59
N GLU A 48 -5.31 -16.63 0.32
CA GLU A 48 -6.45 -17.47 -0.02
C GLU A 48 -7.37 -16.82 -1.04
N LEU A 49 -7.41 -15.49 -1.04
CA LEU A 49 -8.20 -14.73 -2.00
C LEU A 49 -7.49 -14.53 -3.34
N GLY A 50 -6.27 -15.02 -3.46
CA GLY A 50 -5.51 -14.88 -4.69
C GLY A 50 -4.81 -13.55 -4.85
N VAL A 51 -4.69 -12.77 -3.78
CA VAL A 51 -4.02 -11.48 -3.83
C VAL A 51 -2.50 -11.67 -3.79
N PRO A 52 -1.73 -10.99 -4.63
CA PRO A 52 -0.27 -11.04 -4.52
C PRO A 52 0.19 -10.52 -3.16
N THR A 53 0.91 -11.35 -2.42
CA THR A 53 1.37 -11.00 -1.08
C THR A 53 2.85 -11.32 -0.91
N SER A 54 3.45 -10.73 0.13
CA SER A 54 4.84 -10.98 0.49
C SER A 54 5.02 -10.77 1.98
N ILE A 55 6.05 -11.37 2.54
CA ILE A 55 6.44 -11.11 3.93
C ILE A 55 7.82 -10.45 4.01
N ASP A 56 8.30 -9.93 2.88
CA ASP A 56 9.60 -9.27 2.82
C ASP A 56 9.52 -7.75 3.02
N GLY A 57 8.36 -7.23 3.36
CA GLY A 57 8.19 -5.81 3.56
C GLY A 57 8.49 -5.03 2.30
N ILE A 58 9.15 -3.89 2.45
CA ILE A 58 9.47 -3.04 1.31
C ILE A 58 10.44 -3.72 0.34
N GLN A 59 11.20 -4.70 0.80
CA GLN A 59 12.15 -5.38 -0.08
C GLN A 59 11.43 -6.04 -1.24
N ALA A 60 10.20 -6.52 -1.04
CA ALA A 60 9.42 -7.10 -2.12
C ALA A 60 9.18 -6.10 -3.25
N ILE A 61 9.01 -4.82 -2.91
CA ILE A 61 8.80 -3.77 -3.91
C ILE A 61 10.12 -3.45 -4.60
N VAL A 62 11.22 -3.45 -3.86
CA VAL A 62 12.54 -3.23 -4.44
C VAL A 62 12.87 -4.33 -5.45
N ASP A 63 12.56 -5.57 -5.09
CA ASP A 63 12.85 -6.73 -5.95
C ASP A 63 11.94 -6.80 -7.16
N HIS A 64 10.72 -6.26 -7.04
CA HIS A 64 9.73 -6.29 -8.11
C HIS A 64 9.12 -4.90 -8.28
N PRO A 65 9.91 -3.92 -8.76
CA PRO A 65 9.43 -2.54 -8.84
C PRO A 65 8.27 -2.35 -9.80
N GLU A 66 8.06 -3.28 -10.70
CA GLU A 66 6.94 -3.20 -11.64
C GLU A 66 5.59 -3.51 -10.99
N CYS A 67 5.58 -3.94 -9.71
CA CYS A 67 4.35 -4.37 -9.07
C CYS A 67 3.38 -3.23 -8.79
N ALA A 68 3.88 -2.00 -8.66
CA ALA A 68 3.01 -0.87 -8.33
C ALA A 68 3.69 0.45 -8.62
N GLU A 69 2.89 1.47 -8.91
CA GLU A 69 3.36 2.83 -9.09
C GLU A 69 3.13 3.66 -7.83
N ILE A 70 2.08 3.37 -7.10
CA ILE A 70 1.73 4.07 -5.87
C ILE A 70 1.83 3.08 -4.71
N VAL A 71 2.48 3.50 -3.63
CA VAL A 71 2.67 2.66 -2.45
C VAL A 71 2.05 3.35 -1.25
N PHE A 72 1.07 2.68 -0.65
CA PHE A 72 0.49 3.13 0.61
C PHE A 72 1.27 2.48 1.75
N ASP A 73 1.87 3.32 2.58
CA ASP A 73 2.67 2.84 3.71
C ASP A 73 1.84 2.91 4.98
N ALA A 74 1.38 1.77 5.43
CA ALA A 74 0.55 1.63 6.63
C ALA A 74 1.36 0.99 7.77
N THR A 75 2.67 1.21 7.80
CA THR A 75 3.54 0.72 8.85
C THR A 75 3.63 1.73 9.99
N THR A 76 4.81 2.03 10.46
CA THR A 76 5.02 3.02 11.51
C THR A 76 5.62 4.29 10.93
N ALA A 77 5.46 5.40 11.65
CA ALA A 77 6.04 6.66 11.19
C ALA A 77 7.56 6.54 11.02
N LYS A 78 8.21 5.82 11.91
CA LYS A 78 9.67 5.63 11.85
C LYS A 78 10.05 4.84 10.59
N ALA A 79 9.35 3.75 10.33
CA ALA A 79 9.64 2.94 9.16
C ALA A 79 9.36 3.70 7.87
N HIS A 80 8.30 4.52 7.88
CA HIS A 80 7.92 5.27 6.69
C HIS A 80 9.02 6.23 6.24
N ILE A 81 9.76 6.83 7.19
CA ILE A 81 10.84 7.74 6.84
C ILE A 81 11.87 7.04 5.95
N GLU A 82 12.24 5.82 6.30
CA GLU A 82 13.18 5.06 5.49
C GLU A 82 12.55 4.56 4.19
N HIS A 83 11.31 4.09 4.28
CA HIS A 83 10.59 3.61 3.10
C HIS A 83 10.44 4.71 2.06
N ALA A 84 10.17 5.93 2.49
CA ALA A 84 9.98 7.03 1.56
C ALA A 84 11.23 7.30 0.72
N LYS A 85 12.41 7.17 1.33
CA LYS A 85 13.66 7.38 0.60
C LYS A 85 13.84 6.31 -0.47
N ILE A 86 13.57 5.06 -0.13
CA ILE A 86 13.70 3.94 -1.07
C ILE A 86 12.71 4.10 -2.20
N LEU A 87 11.46 4.43 -1.88
CA LEU A 87 10.42 4.57 -2.89
C LEU A 87 10.67 5.75 -3.82
N LYS A 88 11.25 6.83 -3.29
CA LYS A 88 11.63 7.96 -4.11
C LYS A 88 12.71 7.56 -5.12
N ASP A 89 13.68 6.77 -4.68
CA ASP A 89 14.74 6.29 -5.57
C ASP A 89 14.19 5.39 -6.66
N LEU A 90 13.09 4.71 -6.38
CA LEU A 90 12.41 3.86 -7.37
C LEU A 90 11.40 4.64 -8.21
N HIS A 91 11.32 5.96 -8.01
CA HIS A 91 10.38 6.84 -8.73
C HIS A 91 8.93 6.45 -8.50
N LYS A 92 8.60 6.07 -7.27
CA LYS A 92 7.23 5.72 -6.90
C LYS A 92 6.62 6.79 -6.03
N VAL A 93 5.30 6.89 -6.10
CA VAL A 93 4.54 7.78 -5.21
C VAL A 93 4.32 7.05 -3.90
N ALA A 94 4.78 7.64 -2.80
CA ALA A 94 4.62 7.07 -1.47
C ALA A 94 3.59 7.88 -0.70
N ILE A 95 2.59 7.20 -0.16
CA ILE A 95 1.53 7.85 0.61
C ILE A 95 1.58 7.31 2.03
N ASP A 96 1.76 8.23 2.98
CA ASP A 96 1.90 7.91 4.39
C ASP A 96 0.53 7.70 5.02
N MET A 97 0.25 6.47 5.40
CA MET A 97 -0.98 6.10 6.10
C MET A 97 -0.69 5.64 7.52
N THR A 98 0.45 6.05 8.08
CA THR A 98 0.83 5.58 9.40
C THR A 98 -0.10 6.13 10.46
N PRO A 99 -0.50 5.31 11.45
CA PRO A 99 -1.49 5.73 12.44
C PRO A 99 -0.97 6.72 13.48
N ALA A 100 0.32 7.04 13.45
CA ALA A 100 0.89 7.97 14.42
C ALA A 100 0.34 9.39 14.25
N ARG A 101 -0.26 9.70 13.14
CA ARG A 101 -0.75 11.04 12.84
C ARG A 101 -2.26 11.09 12.95
N VAL A 102 -2.73 10.97 14.14
CA VAL A 102 -4.15 10.88 14.42
C VAL A 102 -4.89 12.07 13.82
N GLY A 103 -5.98 11.79 13.14
CA GLY A 103 -6.84 12.82 12.57
C GLY A 103 -6.42 13.32 11.21
N VAL A 104 -5.14 13.21 10.89
CA VAL A 104 -4.61 13.69 9.62
C VAL A 104 -4.51 12.58 8.60
N GLN A 105 -4.20 11.40 9.05
CA GLN A 105 -3.91 10.27 8.17
C GLN A 105 -5.09 9.84 7.32
N VAL A 106 -6.30 10.21 7.71
CA VAL A 106 -7.47 9.86 6.91
C VAL A 106 -7.62 10.78 5.71
N VAL A 107 -7.18 12.02 5.88
CA VAL A 107 -7.34 13.03 4.85
C VAL A 107 -6.61 12.69 3.55
N PRO A 108 -5.37 12.21 3.59
CA PRO A 108 -4.68 11.87 2.35
C PRO A 108 -5.41 10.85 1.49
N ALA A 109 -6.03 9.85 2.10
CA ALA A 109 -6.75 8.85 1.34
C ALA A 109 -7.99 9.45 0.67
N VAL A 110 -8.71 10.29 1.39
CA VAL A 110 -9.89 10.97 0.84
C VAL A 110 -9.48 11.91 -0.27
N ASN A 111 -8.43 12.69 -0.03
CA ASN A 111 -7.95 13.63 -1.04
C ASN A 111 -7.43 12.92 -2.28
N LEU A 112 -6.83 11.77 -2.11
CA LEU A 112 -6.37 11.00 -3.26
C LEU A 112 -7.54 10.59 -4.14
N GLU A 113 -8.62 10.10 -3.53
CA GLU A 113 -9.81 9.72 -4.28
C GLU A 113 -10.41 10.92 -5.01
N GLU A 114 -10.51 12.04 -4.33
CA GLU A 114 -11.07 13.25 -4.93
C GLU A 114 -10.20 13.75 -6.07
N ASN A 115 -8.90 13.68 -5.91
CA ASN A 115 -7.99 14.16 -6.94
C ASN A 115 -7.94 13.25 -8.16
N LEU A 116 -8.27 11.99 -7.99
CA LEU A 116 -8.31 11.06 -9.10
C LEU A 116 -9.60 11.16 -9.91
N ASN A 117 -10.58 11.76 -9.33
CA ASN A 117 -11.86 11.97 -10.00
C ASN A 117 -11.85 13.31 -10.72
#